data_6d32b3021c79dae711aaf60abd378422
#
_entry.id   6d32b3021c79dae711aaf60abd378422
#
_cell.length_a   1.000
_cell.length_b   1.000
_cell.length_c   1.000
_cell.angle_alpha   90.00
_cell.angle_beta   90.00
_cell.angle_gamma   90.00
#
_symmetry.space_group_name_H-M   'P 1'
#
loop_
_entity.id
_entity.type
_entity.pdbx_description
1 polymer ?
#
loop_
_entity_poly.entity_id
_entity_poly.type
_entity_poly.pdbx_seq_one_letter_code
_entity_poly.pdbx_strand_id
1 'polypeptide(L)'
;LSTLGCPAHGYGIRYEHGLFRQSFVDGRQVEMPEHWLEQRHAWEFERPEVRYRVGFGGHVDTRGETVRWYPAEEVEAEAFDTPVVGWKGRWANTLRLWSGRAIHPFDLDRFNHGDYAGAAQPEALARTISRVLYPDDTTEQGKELRLKQEYFLTCAALRDILRRFNNQFGDLRKLPAKVAIQLNDTHP
;
A
#
# COMPACT_ATOMS: atom_id res chain seq x y z
N LEU A 1 22.00 -5.07 4.99
CA LEU A 1 21.54 -5.54 6.32
C LEU A 1 21.48 -7.07 6.36
N SER A 2 20.86 -7.75 5.40
CA SER A 2 20.77 -9.21 5.39
C SER A 2 22.13 -9.91 5.41
N THR A 3 23.11 -9.41 4.64
CA THR A 3 24.49 -9.94 4.65
C THR A 3 25.17 -9.83 6.01
N LEU A 4 24.86 -8.79 6.75
CA LEU A 4 25.40 -8.55 8.09
C LEU A 4 24.61 -9.25 9.22
N GLY A 5 23.52 -9.94 8.89
CA GLY A 5 22.63 -10.55 9.88
C GLY A 5 21.83 -9.55 10.71
N CYS A 6 21.72 -8.30 10.24
CA CYS A 6 20.92 -7.27 10.91
C CYS A 6 19.44 -7.47 10.57
N PRO A 7 18.56 -7.65 11.57
CA PRO A 7 17.11 -7.74 11.32
C PRO A 7 16.59 -6.42 10.74
N ALA A 8 15.84 -6.55 9.66
CA ALA A 8 15.21 -5.39 9.01
C ALA A 8 13.88 -5.78 8.36
N HIS A 9 12.99 -4.83 8.25
CA HIS A 9 11.72 -4.98 7.55
C HIS A 9 11.47 -3.72 6.75
N GLY A 10 11.40 -3.85 5.42
CA GLY A 10 11.10 -2.75 4.51
C GLY A 10 9.60 -2.70 4.20
N TYR A 11 9.09 -1.49 3.99
CA TYR A 11 7.71 -1.25 3.57
C TYR A 11 7.68 -0.37 2.34
N GLY A 12 6.69 -0.59 1.47
CA GLY A 12 6.45 0.21 0.29
C GLY A 12 5.06 -0.05 -0.29
N ILE A 13 4.73 0.64 -1.36
CA ILE A 13 3.54 0.36 -2.16
C ILE A 13 3.93 -0.58 -3.31
N ARG A 14 3.09 -1.57 -3.57
CA ARG A 14 3.21 -2.49 -4.71
C ARG A 14 2.58 -1.86 -5.93
N TYR A 15 3.33 -1.00 -6.61
CA TYR A 15 2.82 -0.32 -7.78
C TYR A 15 2.64 -1.28 -8.97
N GLU A 16 1.49 -1.21 -9.63
CA GLU A 16 1.26 -1.95 -10.88
C GLU A 16 2.15 -1.39 -12.00
N HIS A 17 2.35 -0.07 -12.02
CA HIS A 17 3.20 0.64 -12.96
C HIS A 17 4.18 1.52 -12.19
N GLY A 18 5.23 0.91 -11.66
CA GLY A 18 6.29 1.59 -10.90
C GLY A 18 7.50 1.95 -11.75
N LEU A 19 7.69 1.24 -12.87
CA LEU A 19 8.70 1.51 -13.87
C LEU A 19 8.03 1.65 -15.23
N PHE A 20 8.61 2.48 -16.08
CA PHE A 20 8.09 2.76 -17.42
C PHE A 20 9.12 2.36 -18.45
N ARG A 21 8.68 1.64 -19.49
CA ARG A 21 9.49 1.36 -20.65
C ARG A 21 9.68 2.65 -21.44
N GLN A 22 10.92 3.01 -21.68
CA GLN A 22 11.26 4.16 -22.51
C GLN A 22 11.14 3.83 -23.99
N SER A 23 10.48 4.67 -24.74
CA SER A 23 10.30 4.56 -26.19
C SER A 23 10.59 5.89 -26.87
N PHE A 24 10.81 5.89 -28.17
CA PHE A 24 10.96 7.12 -28.96
C PHE A 24 9.85 7.19 -30.00
N VAL A 25 9.13 8.29 -29.98
CA VAL A 25 8.09 8.64 -30.96
C VAL A 25 8.41 10.00 -31.52
N ASP A 26 8.57 10.10 -32.83
CA ASP A 26 8.91 11.35 -33.55
C ASP A 26 10.15 12.06 -32.96
N GLY A 27 11.18 11.27 -32.59
CA GLY A 27 12.44 11.78 -32.03
C GLY A 27 12.32 12.28 -30.58
N ARG A 28 11.20 12.07 -29.91
CA ARG A 28 10.98 12.42 -28.49
C ARG A 28 10.86 11.15 -27.64
N GLN A 29 11.44 11.19 -26.46
CA GLN A 29 11.26 10.13 -25.47
C GLN A 29 9.82 10.12 -24.96
N VAL A 30 9.22 8.93 -24.91
CA VAL A 30 7.87 8.69 -24.39
C VAL A 30 7.94 7.52 -23.42
N GLU A 31 7.24 7.66 -22.31
CA GLU A 31 7.11 6.61 -21.31
C GLU A 31 5.87 5.75 -21.58
N MET A 32 6.07 4.44 -21.60
CA MET A 32 5.01 3.46 -21.80
C MET A 32 4.86 2.59 -20.56
N PRO A 33 3.63 2.28 -20.11
CA PRO A 33 3.42 1.37 -19.00
C PRO A 33 4.13 0.04 -19.20
N GLU A 34 4.76 -0.49 -18.16
CA GLU A 34 5.35 -1.82 -18.16
C GLU A 34 4.54 -2.75 -17.25
N HIS A 35 4.16 -3.92 -17.80
CA HIS A 35 3.33 -4.90 -17.10
C HIS A 35 4.19 -5.95 -16.40
N TRP A 36 5.07 -5.51 -15.49
CA TRP A 36 6.02 -6.39 -14.81
C TRP A 36 5.35 -7.47 -13.95
N LEU A 37 4.13 -7.22 -13.46
CA LEU A 37 3.35 -8.18 -12.65
C LEU A 37 2.86 -9.39 -13.45
N GLU A 38 2.72 -9.26 -14.78
CA GLU A 38 2.30 -10.37 -15.65
C GLU A 38 3.35 -11.49 -15.73
N GLN A 39 4.61 -11.15 -15.53
CA GLN A 39 5.71 -12.11 -15.58
C GLN A 39 5.81 -13.00 -14.34
N ARG A 40 4.99 -12.78 -13.33
CA ARG A 40 5.01 -13.42 -12.02
C ARG A 40 6.41 -13.44 -11.39
N HIS A 41 6.49 -13.14 -10.13
CA HIS A 41 7.75 -13.11 -9.40
C HIS A 41 7.82 -14.31 -8.44
N ALA A 42 8.71 -15.26 -8.71
CA ALA A 42 8.83 -16.51 -7.94
C ALA A 42 9.18 -16.29 -6.44
N TRP A 43 9.69 -15.11 -6.10
CA TRP A 43 10.11 -14.74 -4.75
C TRP A 43 9.10 -13.81 -4.05
N GLU A 44 7.98 -13.50 -4.66
CA GLU A 44 6.93 -12.70 -4.05
C GLU A 44 5.84 -13.62 -3.50
N PHE A 45 5.48 -13.43 -2.25
CA PHE A 45 4.46 -14.19 -1.55
C PHE A 45 3.31 -13.27 -1.17
N GLU A 46 2.15 -13.49 -1.77
CA GLU A 46 0.90 -12.86 -1.32
C GLU A 46 0.57 -13.32 0.10
N ARG A 47 0.18 -12.37 0.95
CA ARG A 47 -0.15 -12.60 2.36
C ARG A 47 -1.61 -12.22 2.63
N PRO A 48 -2.58 -13.01 2.14
CA PRO A 48 -4.01 -12.67 2.25
C PRO A 48 -4.50 -12.58 3.69
N GLU A 49 -3.76 -13.17 4.64
CA GLU A 49 -4.03 -13.08 6.07
C GLU A 49 -3.53 -11.76 6.70
N VAL A 50 -2.78 -10.94 5.96
CA VAL A 50 -2.24 -9.66 6.42
C VAL A 50 -2.89 -8.54 5.63
N ARG A 51 -4.01 -8.05 6.15
CA ARG A 51 -4.79 -6.95 5.57
C ARG A 51 -5.10 -5.92 6.62
N TYR A 52 -5.05 -4.65 6.22
CA TYR A 52 -5.41 -3.53 7.08
C TYR A 52 -6.36 -2.59 6.35
N ARG A 53 -7.47 -2.23 7.00
CA ARG A 53 -8.38 -1.21 6.47
C ARG A 53 -7.73 0.16 6.62
N VAL A 54 -7.78 0.94 5.57
CA VAL A 54 -7.33 2.33 5.54
C VAL A 54 -8.51 3.19 5.14
N GLY A 55 -8.90 4.13 6.01
CA GLY A 55 -10.01 5.03 5.76
C GLY A 55 -9.51 6.38 5.27
N PHE A 56 -10.36 7.10 4.53
CA PHE A 56 -10.07 8.44 4.04
C PHE A 56 -11.27 9.37 4.28
N GLY A 57 -10.98 10.66 4.53
CA GLY A 57 -12.00 11.69 4.70
C GLY A 57 -13.00 11.40 5.81
N GLY A 58 -14.25 11.80 5.60
CA GLY A 58 -15.35 11.55 6.54
C GLY A 58 -15.48 12.58 7.65
N HIS A 59 -16.00 12.16 8.80
CA HIS A 59 -16.24 13.05 9.93
C HIS A 59 -15.91 12.38 11.27
N VAL A 60 -15.64 13.21 12.26
CA VAL A 60 -15.37 12.78 13.64
C VAL A 60 -16.59 13.10 14.50
N ASP A 61 -17.11 12.08 15.19
CA ASP A 61 -18.15 12.28 16.21
C ASP A 61 -17.50 12.38 17.59
N THR A 62 -17.73 13.52 18.23
CA THR A 62 -17.21 13.85 19.57
C THR A 62 -18.32 13.94 20.62
N ARG A 63 -19.57 13.59 20.30
CA ARG A 63 -20.73 13.73 21.21
C ARG A 63 -20.80 12.66 22.29
N GLY A 64 -20.02 11.58 22.18
CA GLY A 64 -19.95 10.52 23.18
C GLY A 64 -18.74 10.64 24.10
N GLU A 65 -18.58 9.69 25.04
CA GLU A 65 -17.37 9.58 25.90
C GLU A 65 -16.10 9.24 25.10
N THR A 66 -16.26 8.71 23.90
CA THR A 66 -15.15 8.32 23.01
C THR A 66 -15.27 9.06 21.69
N VAL A 67 -14.16 9.62 21.24
CA VAL A 67 -14.04 10.19 19.89
C VAL A 67 -14.08 9.05 18.86
N ARG A 68 -14.98 9.15 17.88
CA ARG A 68 -15.13 8.17 16.80
C ARG A 68 -14.98 8.83 15.44
N TRP A 69 -14.13 8.27 14.62
CA TRP A 69 -13.98 8.66 13.22
C TRP A 69 -14.77 7.71 12.31
N TYR A 70 -15.55 8.31 11.42
CA TYR A 70 -16.30 7.61 10.38
C TYR A 70 -15.73 8.03 9.03
N PRO A 71 -14.88 7.18 8.41
CA PRO A 71 -14.31 7.49 7.11
C PRO A 71 -15.41 7.54 6.04
N ALA A 72 -15.21 8.39 5.02
CA ALA A 72 -16.10 8.47 3.86
C ALA A 72 -15.76 7.39 2.82
N GLU A 73 -14.52 6.94 2.80
CA GLU A 73 -14.00 5.90 1.90
C GLU A 73 -13.11 4.97 2.70
N GLU A 74 -13.18 3.68 2.43
CA GLU A 74 -12.29 2.66 3.01
C GLU A 74 -11.75 1.72 1.94
N VAL A 75 -10.47 1.40 2.05
CA VAL A 75 -9.80 0.37 1.24
C VAL A 75 -9.05 -0.60 2.15
N GLU A 76 -8.72 -1.77 1.63
CA GLU A 76 -7.80 -2.69 2.28
C GLU A 76 -6.39 -2.56 1.69
N ALA A 77 -5.39 -2.53 2.57
CA ALA A 77 -3.99 -2.73 2.22
C ALA A 77 -3.66 -4.21 2.37
N GLU A 78 -3.44 -4.90 1.26
CA GLU A 78 -3.06 -6.31 1.19
C GLU A 78 -1.55 -6.44 1.05
N ALA A 79 -0.95 -7.33 1.84
CA ALA A 79 0.50 -7.48 1.92
C ALA A 79 1.06 -8.47 0.89
N PHE A 80 2.20 -8.10 0.31
CA PHE A 80 3.05 -8.95 -0.54
C PHE A 80 4.47 -8.93 0.00
N ASP A 81 5.01 -10.09 0.36
CA ASP A 81 6.34 -10.22 0.96
C ASP A 81 7.35 -10.73 -0.05
N THR A 82 8.51 -10.05 -0.13
CA THR A 82 9.66 -10.49 -0.89
C THR A 82 10.85 -10.67 0.06
N PRO A 83 11.48 -11.86 0.14
CA PRO A 83 12.69 -12.06 0.93
C PRO A 83 13.88 -11.35 0.28
N VAL A 84 14.59 -10.55 1.07
CA VAL A 84 15.84 -9.90 0.69
C VAL A 84 16.99 -10.69 1.29
N VAL A 85 17.52 -11.62 0.48
CA VAL A 85 18.52 -12.59 0.93
C VAL A 85 19.90 -11.96 1.01
N GLY A 86 20.61 -12.20 2.11
CA GLY A 86 22.00 -11.81 2.29
C GLY A 86 22.98 -12.72 1.55
N TRP A 87 24.23 -12.28 1.45
CA TRP A 87 25.31 -13.06 0.83
C TRP A 87 25.42 -14.47 1.45
N LYS A 88 25.52 -15.48 0.62
CA LYS A 88 25.54 -16.90 0.98
C LYS A 88 24.25 -17.43 1.63
N GLY A 89 23.14 -16.72 1.57
CA GLY A 89 21.83 -17.19 2.02
C GLY A 89 21.67 -17.47 3.51
N ARG A 90 22.54 -16.93 4.37
CA ARG A 90 22.50 -17.19 5.82
C ARG A 90 21.38 -16.47 6.54
N TRP A 91 20.91 -15.35 5.99
CA TRP A 91 19.88 -14.49 6.55
C TRP A 91 19.06 -13.86 5.45
N ALA A 92 17.77 -13.71 5.69
CA ALA A 92 16.89 -12.96 4.80
C ALA A 92 16.04 -11.98 5.62
N ASN A 93 15.95 -10.76 5.16
CA ASN A 93 15.00 -9.76 5.63
C ASN A 93 13.76 -9.77 4.74
N THR A 94 12.73 -9.06 5.13
CA THR A 94 11.48 -8.98 4.37
C THR A 94 11.29 -7.57 3.83
N LEU A 95 10.98 -7.47 2.54
CA LEU A 95 10.37 -6.30 1.93
C LEU A 95 8.87 -6.59 1.78
N ARG A 96 8.04 -5.83 2.48
CA ARG A 96 6.58 -5.90 2.40
C ARG A 96 6.05 -4.76 1.57
N LEU A 97 5.37 -5.08 0.48
CA LEU A 97 4.70 -4.13 -0.36
C LEU A 97 3.19 -4.23 -0.16
N TRP A 98 2.51 -3.08 -0.19
CA TRP A 98 1.08 -2.97 0.00
C TRP A 98 0.37 -2.71 -1.31
N SER A 99 -0.66 -3.50 -1.62
CA SER A 99 -1.57 -3.27 -2.74
C SER A 99 -2.93 -2.80 -2.23
N GLY A 100 -3.49 -1.78 -2.87
CA GLY A 100 -4.84 -1.31 -2.59
C GLY A 100 -5.89 -2.28 -3.13
N ARG A 101 -6.90 -2.61 -2.32
CA ARG A 101 -8.00 -3.49 -2.68
C ARG A 101 -9.30 -2.98 -2.11
N ALA A 102 -10.41 -3.21 -2.81
CA ALA A 102 -11.72 -2.91 -2.25
C ALA A 102 -12.11 -3.93 -1.17
N ILE A 103 -12.81 -3.46 -0.13
CA ILE A 103 -13.41 -4.34 0.90
C ILE A 103 -14.44 -5.27 0.26
N HIS A 104 -15.21 -4.72 -0.68
CA HIS A 104 -16.16 -5.46 -1.51
C HIS A 104 -15.77 -5.23 -2.98
N PRO A 105 -14.95 -6.11 -3.57
CA PRO A 105 -14.35 -5.87 -4.88
C PRO A 105 -15.33 -5.96 -6.05
N PHE A 106 -16.51 -6.55 -5.81
CA PHE A 106 -17.48 -6.80 -6.86
C PHE A 106 -18.92 -6.65 -6.31
N ASP A 107 -19.75 -5.91 -7.05
CA ASP A 107 -21.18 -5.74 -6.76
C ASP A 107 -22.01 -6.64 -7.67
N LEU A 108 -22.42 -7.81 -7.13
CA LEU A 108 -23.18 -8.81 -7.88
C LEU A 108 -24.58 -8.29 -8.26
N ASP A 109 -25.18 -7.44 -7.44
CA ASP A 109 -26.53 -6.92 -7.70
C ASP A 109 -26.51 -5.99 -8.92
N ARG A 110 -25.57 -5.04 -8.99
CA ARG A 110 -25.34 -4.22 -10.19
C ARG A 110 -25.08 -5.07 -11.43
N PHE A 111 -24.23 -6.08 -11.31
CA PHE A 111 -23.92 -6.97 -12.42
C PHE A 111 -25.16 -7.65 -12.97
N ASN A 112 -26.03 -8.20 -12.10
CA ASN A 112 -27.26 -8.87 -12.48
C ASN A 112 -28.28 -7.92 -13.13
N HIS A 113 -28.20 -6.61 -12.85
CA HIS A 113 -29.02 -5.59 -13.48
C HIS A 113 -28.39 -4.99 -14.76
N GLY A 114 -27.27 -5.57 -15.24
CA GLY A 114 -26.62 -5.17 -16.50
C GLY A 114 -25.62 -4.01 -16.38
N ASP A 115 -25.39 -3.50 -15.19
CA ASP A 115 -24.34 -2.49 -14.93
C ASP A 115 -22.99 -3.18 -14.64
N TYR A 116 -22.40 -3.76 -15.67
CA TYR A 116 -21.14 -4.50 -15.58
C TYR A 116 -19.94 -3.63 -15.16
N ALA A 117 -19.90 -2.40 -15.65
CA ALA A 117 -18.85 -1.45 -15.31
C ALA A 117 -18.96 -0.97 -13.86
N GLY A 118 -20.16 -0.61 -13.42
CA GLY A 118 -20.41 -0.22 -12.02
C GLY A 118 -20.18 -1.36 -11.05
N ALA A 119 -20.42 -2.60 -11.45
CA ALA A 119 -20.14 -3.78 -10.62
C ALA A 119 -18.65 -3.98 -10.30
N ALA A 120 -17.74 -3.61 -11.22
CA ALA A 120 -16.29 -3.71 -11.06
C ALA A 120 -15.63 -2.41 -10.52
N GLN A 121 -16.36 -1.32 -10.47
CA GLN A 121 -15.86 0.01 -10.10
C GLN A 121 -15.18 0.06 -8.73
N PRO A 122 -15.72 -0.56 -7.64
CA PRO A 122 -15.10 -0.50 -6.32
C PRO A 122 -13.65 -0.97 -6.32
N GLU A 123 -13.37 -2.09 -6.97
CA GLU A 123 -12.01 -2.63 -7.07
C GLU A 123 -11.11 -1.71 -7.93
N ALA A 124 -11.60 -1.18 -9.03
CA ALA A 124 -10.85 -0.27 -9.88
C ALA A 124 -10.43 1.00 -9.14
N LEU A 125 -11.33 1.57 -8.32
CA LEU A 125 -11.05 2.75 -7.50
C LEU A 125 -10.02 2.45 -6.40
N ALA A 126 -10.20 1.37 -5.66
CA ALA A 126 -9.27 0.99 -4.59
C ALA A 126 -7.86 0.73 -5.13
N ARG A 127 -7.74 0.08 -6.29
CA ARG A 127 -6.45 -0.17 -6.96
C ARG A 127 -5.77 1.08 -7.47
N THR A 128 -6.50 2.18 -7.69
CA THR A 128 -5.89 3.44 -8.14
C THR A 128 -4.75 3.89 -7.20
N ILE A 129 -4.88 3.65 -5.88
CA ILE A 129 -3.87 4.00 -4.88
C ILE A 129 -2.52 3.31 -5.16
N SER A 130 -2.53 2.05 -5.60
CA SER A 130 -1.31 1.29 -5.88
C SER A 130 -1.04 1.11 -7.38
N ARG A 131 -1.67 1.92 -8.24
CA ARG A 131 -1.56 1.72 -9.69
C ARG A 131 -0.31 2.32 -10.29
N VAL A 132 -0.02 3.59 -10.03
CA VAL A 132 1.06 4.34 -10.67
C VAL A 132 1.96 5.00 -9.64
N LEU A 133 3.28 4.81 -9.78
CA LEU A 133 4.29 5.55 -9.03
C LEU A 133 4.39 6.97 -9.59
N TYR A 134 4.36 7.97 -8.72
CA TYR A 134 4.41 9.39 -9.07
C TYR A 134 3.35 9.81 -10.10
N PRO A 135 2.06 9.68 -9.78
CA PRO A 135 1.02 10.20 -10.66
C PRO A 135 1.15 11.72 -10.80
N ASP A 136 0.70 12.23 -11.95
CA ASP A 136 0.69 13.68 -12.23
C ASP A 136 -0.17 14.40 -11.18
N ASP A 137 0.39 15.42 -10.54
CA ASP A 137 -0.23 16.23 -9.49
C ASP A 137 -0.53 17.69 -9.93
N THR A 138 -0.57 17.90 -11.22
CA THR A 138 -0.99 19.22 -11.76
C THR A 138 -2.49 19.50 -11.52
N THR A 139 -3.28 18.45 -11.29
CA THR A 139 -4.71 18.53 -10.97
C THR A 139 -4.98 18.29 -9.49
N GLU A 140 -6.11 18.78 -8.98
CA GLU A 140 -6.51 18.54 -7.58
C GLU A 140 -6.71 17.04 -7.31
N GLN A 141 -7.22 16.27 -8.28
CA GLN A 141 -7.37 14.82 -8.19
C GLN A 141 -6.00 14.12 -8.08
N GLY A 142 -5.01 14.59 -8.83
CA GLY A 142 -3.65 14.07 -8.76
C GLY A 142 -2.99 14.34 -7.42
N LYS A 143 -3.14 15.56 -6.88
CA LYS A 143 -2.66 15.92 -5.54
C LYS A 143 -3.31 15.05 -4.45
N GLU A 144 -4.64 14.88 -4.53
CA GLU A 144 -5.37 14.03 -3.60
C GLU A 144 -4.88 12.58 -3.67
N LEU A 145 -4.66 12.04 -4.88
CA LEU A 145 -4.16 10.68 -5.05
C LEU A 145 -2.78 10.51 -4.43
N ARG A 146 -1.86 11.45 -4.62
CA ARG A 146 -0.53 11.41 -4.00
C ARG A 146 -0.60 11.42 -2.49
N LEU A 147 -1.42 12.29 -1.91
CA LEU A 147 -1.64 12.32 -0.47
C LEU A 147 -2.26 11.00 0.04
N LYS A 148 -3.21 10.42 -0.72
CA LYS A 148 -3.78 9.11 -0.39
C LYS A 148 -2.75 8.00 -0.43
N GLN A 149 -1.80 8.01 -1.38
CA GLN A 149 -0.71 7.04 -1.46
C GLN A 149 0.19 7.09 -0.23
N GLU A 150 0.62 8.28 0.19
CA GLU A 150 1.47 8.48 1.37
C GLU A 150 0.76 8.04 2.66
N TYR A 151 -0.48 8.47 2.82
CA TYR A 151 -1.30 8.09 3.98
C TYR A 151 -1.55 6.58 4.02
N PHE A 152 -1.86 5.96 2.87
CA PHE A 152 -2.07 4.52 2.73
C PHE A 152 -0.84 3.72 3.17
N LEU A 153 0.33 4.06 2.64
CA LEU A 153 1.59 3.43 3.01
C LEU A 153 1.87 3.56 4.50
N THR A 154 1.79 4.77 5.02
CA THR A 154 2.08 5.06 6.43
C THR A 154 1.12 4.32 7.36
N CYS A 155 -0.18 4.37 7.07
CA CYS A 155 -1.20 3.73 7.88
C CYS A 155 -1.03 2.21 7.92
N ALA A 156 -0.84 1.56 6.75
CA ALA A 156 -0.64 0.12 6.67
C ALA A 156 0.66 -0.33 7.36
N ALA A 157 1.76 0.39 7.11
CA ALA A 157 3.06 0.09 7.71
C ALA A 157 3.04 0.23 9.23
N LEU A 158 2.48 1.32 9.78
CA LEU A 158 2.38 1.52 11.22
C LEU A 158 1.50 0.47 11.89
N ARG A 159 0.38 0.10 11.28
CA ARG A 159 -0.47 -0.99 11.82
C ARG A 159 0.26 -2.32 11.88
N ASP A 160 1.05 -2.65 10.86
CA ASP A 160 1.86 -3.87 10.87
C ASP A 160 2.98 -3.81 11.92
N ILE A 161 3.67 -2.68 12.06
CA ILE A 161 4.69 -2.47 13.09
C ILE A 161 4.07 -2.64 14.49
N LEU A 162 2.93 -2.00 14.75
CA LEU A 162 2.25 -2.10 16.05
C LEU A 162 1.78 -3.52 16.33
N ARG A 163 1.22 -4.24 15.36
CA ARG A 163 0.82 -5.63 15.49
C ARG A 163 2.02 -6.53 15.84
N ARG A 164 3.12 -6.39 15.10
CA ARG A 164 4.36 -7.15 15.32
C ARG A 164 4.95 -6.84 16.68
N PHE A 165 5.00 -5.55 17.05
CA PHE A 165 5.48 -5.12 18.35
C PHE A 165 4.65 -5.72 19.49
N ASN A 166 3.31 -5.64 19.37
CA ASN A 166 2.43 -6.21 20.39
C ASN A 166 2.58 -7.73 20.52
N ASN A 167 2.72 -8.45 19.40
CA ASN A 167 2.96 -9.89 19.41
C ASN A 167 4.29 -10.26 20.08
N GLN A 168 5.31 -9.41 19.95
CA GLN A 168 6.64 -9.67 20.54
C GLN A 168 6.74 -9.25 22.01
N PHE A 169 6.13 -8.13 22.38
CA PHE A 169 6.34 -7.51 23.71
C PHE A 169 5.08 -7.49 24.58
N GLY A 170 3.89 -7.73 24.02
CA GLY A 170 2.62 -7.81 24.73
C GLY A 170 2.13 -6.52 25.39
N ASP A 171 2.86 -5.40 25.23
CA ASP A 171 2.55 -4.13 25.88
C ASP A 171 3.02 -2.94 25.04
N LEU A 172 2.08 -2.25 24.40
CA LEU A 172 2.35 -1.08 23.56
C LEU A 172 2.93 0.11 24.32
N ARG A 173 2.79 0.18 25.65
CA ARG A 173 3.40 1.25 26.47
C ARG A 173 4.93 1.21 26.43
N LYS A 174 5.51 0.09 26.03
CA LYS A 174 6.96 -0.06 25.82
C LYS A 174 7.44 0.49 24.46
N LEU A 175 6.51 0.86 23.56
CA LEU A 175 6.84 1.32 22.22
C LEU A 175 7.81 2.53 22.22
N PRO A 176 7.58 3.60 23.00
CA PRO A 176 8.47 4.77 22.99
C PRO A 176 9.92 4.46 23.42
N ALA A 177 10.14 3.43 24.21
CA ALA A 177 11.47 3.04 24.65
C ALA A 177 12.25 2.17 23.63
N LYS A 178 11.57 1.67 22.60
CA LYS A 178 12.14 0.70 21.65
C LYS A 178 12.00 1.10 20.19
N VAL A 179 11.16 2.04 19.88
CA VAL A 179 10.85 2.46 18.51
C VAL A 179 10.98 3.97 18.40
N ALA A 180 11.79 4.42 17.45
CA ALA A 180 11.82 5.80 16.99
C ALA A 180 11.14 5.87 15.62
N ILE A 181 10.23 6.82 15.44
CA ILE A 181 9.59 7.09 14.16
C ILE A 181 10.22 8.35 13.60
N GLN A 182 10.86 8.22 12.46
CA GLN A 182 11.36 9.34 11.70
C GLN A 182 10.36 9.65 10.57
N LEU A 183 9.86 10.86 10.56
CA LEU A 183 9.13 11.39 9.41
C LEU A 183 10.17 11.88 8.40
N ASN A 184 10.09 11.35 7.21
CA ASN A 184 10.96 11.74 6.12
C ASN A 184 10.08 12.21 4.96
N ASP A 185 10.09 13.51 4.75
CA ASP A 185 9.48 14.11 3.58
C ASP A 185 10.50 14.07 2.45
N THR A 186 10.43 13.04 1.63
CA THR A 186 11.25 12.92 0.41
C THR A 186 10.46 13.37 -0.82
N HIS A 187 9.28 13.92 -0.60
CA HIS A 187 8.37 14.31 -1.65
C HIS A 187 8.75 15.69 -2.18
N PRO A 188 8.97 15.86 -3.51
CA PRO A 188 9.19 17.18 -4.11
C PRO A 188 7.93 18.05 -4.02
#